data_6cd4ef576b7991283819d95efc66609d
#
_entry.id   6cd4ef576b7991283819d95efc66609d
#
_cell.length_a   1.000
_cell.length_b   1.000
_cell.length_c   1.000
_cell.angle_alpha   90.00
_cell.angle_beta   90.00
_cell.angle_gamma   90.00
#
_symmetry.space_group_name_H-M   'P 1'
#
loop_
_entity.id
_entity.type
_entity.pdbx_description
1 polymer ?
#
loop_
_entity_poly.entity_id
_entity_poly.type
_entity_poly.pdbx_seq_one_letter_code
_entity_poly.pdbx_strand_id
1 'polypeptide(L)'
;MATKLIKKNAAIASTALFIFLMWTGIALQINHEESLAVETEKNHLHNVAAGLREHVQASFRATDDALRLIKFHYESNRLKSLPEVNKYFRAKVIDISKLNQIGVIDEQGIYAFSNLDNHKKMDLSDREHFKIHQEGYPYPLFISKPVLGRASGKWSFQITRKLEKPDGSFNG
;
A
#
# COMPACT_ATOMS: atom_id res chain seq x y z
N MET A 1 5.31 38.27 74.07
CA MET A 1 5.26 36.83 73.64
C MET A 1 4.36 36.63 72.46
N ALA A 2 3.19 37.24 72.38
CA ALA A 2 2.20 37.10 71.28
C ALA A 2 2.69 37.54 69.89
N THR A 3 3.42 38.65 69.76
CA THR A 3 3.94 39.21 68.49
C THR A 3 4.98 38.27 67.78
N LYS A 4 5.75 37.50 68.54
CA LYS A 4 6.72 36.55 68.01
C LYS A 4 6.03 35.29 67.44
N LEU A 5 4.93 34.89 68.06
CA LEU A 5 4.10 33.78 67.61
C LEU A 5 3.34 34.13 66.31
N ILE A 6 2.79 35.36 66.28
CA ILE A 6 2.09 35.86 65.03
C ILE A 6 3.07 35.92 63.83
N LYS A 7 4.28 36.43 64.06
CA LYS A 7 5.33 36.48 62.94
C LYS A 7 5.75 35.09 62.49
N LYS A 8 5.88 34.14 63.43
CA LYS A 8 6.21 32.73 63.07
C LYS A 8 5.09 32.07 62.27
N ASN A 9 3.85 32.24 62.64
CA ASN A 9 2.70 31.67 61.92
C ASN A 9 2.53 32.31 60.55
N ALA A 10 2.77 33.60 60.40
CA ALA A 10 2.75 34.29 59.13
C ALA A 10 3.85 33.80 58.18
N ALA A 11 5.05 33.55 58.68
CA ALA A 11 6.14 32.99 57.88
C ALA A 11 5.83 31.55 57.39
N ILE A 12 5.26 30.73 58.28
CA ILE A 12 4.83 29.36 57.91
C ILE A 12 3.74 29.41 56.83
N ALA A 13 2.74 30.27 57.01
CA ALA A 13 1.65 30.41 56.03
C ALA A 13 2.14 30.91 54.65
N SER A 14 3.06 31.87 54.62
CA SER A 14 3.64 32.37 53.39
C SER A 14 4.48 31.31 52.65
N THR A 15 5.25 30.51 53.39
CA THR A 15 6.02 29.37 52.81
C THR A 15 5.10 28.29 52.27
N ALA A 16 4.04 27.94 53.02
CA ALA A 16 3.06 26.97 52.56
C ALA A 16 2.34 27.43 51.28
N LEU A 17 1.96 28.72 51.24
CA LEU A 17 1.35 29.31 50.05
C LEU A 17 2.30 29.30 48.85
N PHE A 18 3.57 29.62 49.06
CA PHE A 18 4.57 29.59 47.99
C PHE A 18 4.78 28.15 47.42
N ILE A 19 4.89 27.15 48.30
CA ILE A 19 4.97 25.75 47.92
C ILE A 19 3.74 25.32 47.13
N PHE A 20 2.55 25.68 47.59
CA PHE A 20 1.30 25.38 46.90
C PHE A 20 1.26 25.98 45.48
N LEU A 21 1.60 27.26 45.34
CA LEU A 21 1.65 27.92 44.01
C LEU A 21 2.69 27.30 43.10
N MET A 22 3.84 26.92 43.61
CA MET A 22 4.88 26.24 42.87
C MET A 22 4.39 24.87 42.34
N TRP A 23 3.79 24.05 43.21
CA TRP A 23 3.24 22.76 42.81
C TRP A 23 2.09 22.88 41.81
N THR A 24 1.24 23.89 41.97
CA THR A 24 0.15 24.18 41.03
C THR A 24 0.72 24.55 39.65
N GLY A 25 1.77 25.39 39.62
CA GLY A 25 2.44 25.76 38.37
C GLY A 25 3.07 24.55 37.65
N ILE A 26 3.74 23.67 38.41
CA ILE A 26 4.33 22.45 37.88
C ILE A 26 3.25 21.50 37.31
N ALA A 27 2.14 21.31 38.06
CA ALA A 27 1.06 20.46 37.60
C ALA A 27 0.40 20.97 36.30
N LEU A 28 0.18 22.28 36.21
CA LEU A 28 -0.35 22.90 34.98
C LEU A 28 0.62 22.74 33.78
N GLN A 29 1.91 22.89 34.00
CA GLN A 29 2.93 22.73 32.99
C GLN A 29 3.01 21.29 32.48
N ILE A 30 3.01 20.31 33.38
CA ILE A 30 3.02 18.88 33.04
C ILE A 30 1.80 18.54 32.18
N ASN A 31 0.60 18.95 32.56
CA ASN A 31 -0.61 18.71 31.78
C ASN A 31 -0.55 19.37 30.38
N HIS A 32 0.04 20.56 30.30
CA HIS A 32 0.19 21.25 29.02
C HIS A 32 1.18 20.55 28.10
N GLU A 33 2.34 20.13 28.63
CA GLU A 33 3.34 19.40 27.86
C GLU A 33 2.82 18.03 27.39
N GLU A 34 2.08 17.31 28.24
CA GLU A 34 1.46 16.04 27.86
C GLU A 34 0.46 16.22 26.72
N SER A 35 -0.40 17.23 26.77
CA SER A 35 -1.37 17.50 25.70
C SER A 35 -0.71 17.88 24.40
N LEU A 36 0.37 18.67 24.42
CA LEU A 36 1.15 19.02 23.23
C LEU A 36 1.88 17.80 22.64
N ALA A 37 2.45 16.94 23.50
CA ALA A 37 3.12 15.73 23.04
C ALA A 37 2.14 14.78 22.34
N VAL A 38 0.97 14.54 22.91
CA VAL A 38 -0.09 13.70 22.31
C VAL A 38 -0.56 14.27 20.97
N GLU A 39 -0.79 15.57 20.88
CA GLU A 39 -1.21 16.23 19.63
C GLU A 39 -0.13 16.13 18.55
N THR A 40 1.13 16.32 18.92
CA THR A 40 2.27 16.20 18.00
C THR A 40 2.40 14.78 17.47
N GLU A 41 2.33 13.76 18.33
CA GLU A 41 2.38 12.35 17.92
C GLU A 41 1.20 11.97 17.04
N LYS A 42 0.01 12.42 17.35
CA LYS A 42 -1.19 12.21 16.54
C LYS A 42 -1.01 12.77 15.12
N ASN A 43 -0.51 14.01 15.02
CA ASN A 43 -0.24 14.65 13.73
C ASN A 43 0.87 13.92 12.96
N HIS A 44 1.92 13.45 13.65
CA HIS A 44 2.96 12.63 13.05
C HIS A 44 2.41 11.33 12.48
N LEU A 45 1.65 10.58 13.26
CA LEU A 45 1.00 9.34 12.82
C LEU A 45 0.04 9.56 11.65
N HIS A 46 -0.71 10.67 11.67
CA HIS A 46 -1.59 11.03 10.55
C HIS A 46 -0.80 11.28 9.26
N ASN A 47 0.30 12.00 9.33
CA ASN A 47 1.16 12.28 8.18
C ASN A 47 1.82 11.01 7.63
N VAL A 48 2.29 10.11 8.51
CA VAL A 48 2.83 8.80 8.11
C VAL A 48 1.77 7.95 7.42
N ALA A 49 0.57 7.90 7.98
CA ALA A 49 -0.54 7.15 7.39
C ALA A 49 -0.97 7.74 6.03
N ALA A 50 -0.99 9.06 5.88
CA ALA A 50 -1.27 9.73 4.62
C ALA A 50 -0.20 9.41 3.56
N GLY A 51 1.07 9.51 3.92
CA GLY A 51 2.18 9.18 3.02
C GLY A 51 2.18 7.70 2.59
N LEU A 52 1.88 6.79 3.52
CA LEU A 52 1.74 5.37 3.20
C LEU A 52 0.57 5.12 2.25
N ARG A 53 -0.57 5.77 2.46
CA ARG A 53 -1.74 5.68 1.57
C ARG A 53 -1.40 6.13 0.16
N GLU A 54 -0.76 7.30 0.02
CA GLU A 54 -0.34 7.82 -1.29
C GLU A 54 0.63 6.86 -1.99
N HIS A 55 1.61 6.32 -1.26
CA HIS A 55 2.57 5.36 -1.80
C HIS A 55 1.88 4.08 -2.30
N VAL A 56 0.96 3.53 -1.51
CA VAL A 56 0.17 2.35 -1.89
C VAL A 56 -0.68 2.65 -3.12
N GLN A 57 -1.41 3.76 -3.12
CA GLN A 57 -2.24 4.16 -4.27
C GLN A 57 -1.40 4.36 -5.54
N ALA A 58 -0.25 5.02 -5.45
CA ALA A 58 0.65 5.19 -6.59
C ALA A 58 1.15 3.85 -7.13
N SER A 59 1.47 2.89 -6.26
CA SER A 59 1.90 1.54 -6.66
C SER A 59 0.79 0.78 -7.38
N PHE A 60 -0.46 0.87 -6.90
CA PHE A 60 -1.60 0.25 -7.58
C PHE A 60 -1.88 0.89 -8.95
N ARG A 61 -1.84 2.22 -9.04
CA ARG A 61 -2.01 2.93 -10.32
C ARG A 61 -0.94 2.52 -11.33
N ALA A 62 0.33 2.53 -10.93
CA ALA A 62 1.43 2.13 -11.80
C ALA A 62 1.26 0.67 -12.30
N THR A 63 0.80 -0.23 -11.42
CA THR A 63 0.50 -1.62 -11.79
C THR A 63 -0.66 -1.68 -12.80
N ASP A 64 -1.73 -0.93 -12.57
CA ASP A 64 -2.89 -0.88 -13.46
C ASP A 64 -2.53 -0.34 -14.85
N ASP A 65 -1.73 0.73 -14.90
CA ASP A 65 -1.24 1.30 -16.16
C ASP A 65 -0.37 0.32 -16.93
N ALA A 66 0.46 -0.45 -16.23
CA ALA A 66 1.25 -1.53 -16.80
C ALA A 66 0.36 -2.61 -17.45
N LEU A 67 -0.67 -3.05 -16.71
CA LEU A 67 -1.61 -4.05 -17.21
C LEU A 67 -2.41 -3.54 -18.41
N ARG A 68 -2.85 -2.28 -18.40
CA ARG A 68 -3.55 -1.64 -19.54
C ARG A 68 -2.66 -1.60 -20.78
N LEU A 69 -1.40 -1.25 -20.62
CA LEU A 69 -0.47 -1.20 -21.75
C LEU A 69 -0.25 -2.59 -22.35
N ILE A 70 -0.06 -3.62 -21.51
CA ILE A 70 0.08 -5.00 -21.97
C ILE A 70 -1.19 -5.48 -22.67
N LYS A 71 -2.36 -5.25 -22.06
CA LYS A 71 -3.66 -5.56 -22.64
C LYS A 71 -3.79 -4.96 -24.04
N PHE A 72 -3.54 -3.66 -24.17
CA PHE A 72 -3.62 -2.95 -25.45
C PHE A 72 -2.71 -3.56 -26.52
N HIS A 73 -1.46 -3.86 -26.18
CA HIS A 73 -0.51 -4.45 -27.13
C HIS A 73 -0.85 -5.90 -27.48
N TYR A 74 -1.33 -6.68 -26.51
CA TYR A 74 -1.74 -8.06 -26.73
C TYR A 74 -2.98 -8.12 -27.64
N GLU A 75 -4.03 -7.38 -27.33
CA GLU A 75 -5.27 -7.32 -28.10
C GLU A 75 -5.06 -6.73 -29.50
N SER A 76 -4.10 -5.81 -29.66
CA SER A 76 -3.68 -5.28 -30.97
C SER A 76 -2.79 -6.23 -31.76
N ASN A 77 -2.57 -7.46 -31.28
CA ASN A 77 -1.70 -8.46 -31.89
C ASN A 77 -0.25 -7.99 -32.14
N ARG A 78 0.21 -7.03 -31.31
CA ARG A 78 1.56 -6.46 -31.36
C ARG A 78 2.54 -7.16 -30.43
N LEU A 79 2.03 -7.90 -29.43
CA LEU A 79 2.85 -8.74 -28.54
C LEU A 79 2.86 -10.16 -29.08
N LYS A 80 3.83 -10.49 -29.92
CA LYS A 80 3.98 -11.83 -30.51
C LYS A 80 5.04 -12.68 -29.83
N SER A 81 5.87 -12.07 -28.95
CA SER A 81 6.98 -12.78 -28.33
C SER A 81 7.44 -12.16 -27.01
N LEU A 82 8.08 -12.97 -26.15
CA LEU A 82 8.75 -12.54 -24.93
C LEU A 82 9.75 -11.39 -25.10
N PRO A 83 10.60 -11.36 -26.16
CA PRO A 83 11.51 -10.26 -26.38
C PRO A 83 10.81 -8.90 -26.54
N GLU A 84 9.62 -8.87 -27.14
CA GLU A 84 8.85 -7.63 -27.29
C GLU A 84 8.29 -7.13 -25.97
N VAL A 85 7.76 -8.02 -25.13
CA VAL A 85 7.32 -7.67 -23.77
C VAL A 85 8.49 -7.11 -22.96
N ASN A 86 9.64 -7.79 -23.01
CA ASN A 86 10.84 -7.36 -22.29
C ASN A 86 11.40 -6.02 -22.81
N LYS A 87 11.22 -5.70 -24.09
CA LYS A 87 11.60 -4.39 -24.66
C LYS A 87 10.86 -3.24 -23.99
N TYR A 88 9.55 -3.38 -23.76
CA TYR A 88 8.76 -2.36 -23.05
C TYR A 88 9.20 -2.21 -21.58
N PHE A 89 9.52 -3.30 -20.90
CA PHE A 89 10.03 -3.26 -19.53
C PHE A 89 11.43 -2.65 -19.43
N ARG A 90 12.33 -3.01 -20.34
CA ARG A 90 13.71 -2.47 -20.37
C ARG A 90 13.74 -0.99 -20.77
N ALA A 91 12.80 -0.53 -21.59
CA ALA A 91 12.67 0.88 -21.95
C ALA A 91 12.17 1.77 -20.77
N LYS A 92 11.99 1.21 -19.56
CA LYS A 92 11.46 1.89 -18.37
C LYS A 92 10.12 2.63 -18.60
N VAL A 93 9.40 2.23 -19.63
CA VAL A 93 8.03 2.72 -19.86
C VAL A 93 7.12 2.29 -18.73
N ILE A 94 7.48 1.17 -18.05
CA ILE A 94 6.80 0.63 -16.91
C ILE A 94 7.83 0.36 -15.81
N ASP A 95 7.65 0.93 -14.63
CA ASP A 95 8.45 0.58 -13.45
C ASP A 95 7.91 -0.72 -12.82
N ILE A 96 8.55 -1.82 -13.19
CA ILE A 96 8.24 -3.16 -12.64
C ILE A 96 9.10 -3.53 -11.43
N SER A 97 9.93 -2.62 -10.93
CA SER A 97 10.84 -2.91 -9.80
C SER A 97 10.12 -3.38 -8.54
N LYS A 98 8.86 -2.99 -8.40
CA LYS A 98 7.98 -3.36 -7.28
C LYS A 98 7.11 -4.59 -7.55
N LEU A 99 7.14 -5.13 -8.77
CA LEU A 99 6.35 -6.30 -9.16
C LEU A 99 7.20 -7.56 -9.08
N ASN A 100 6.66 -8.62 -8.49
CA ASN A 100 7.31 -9.93 -8.51
C ASN A 100 7.38 -10.50 -9.92
N GLN A 101 6.29 -10.33 -10.66
CA GLN A 101 6.18 -10.74 -12.06
C GLN A 101 5.01 -10.02 -12.73
N ILE A 102 5.05 -9.96 -14.05
CA ILE A 102 3.93 -9.56 -14.89
C ILE A 102 3.90 -10.48 -16.12
N GLY A 103 2.71 -10.83 -16.59
CA GLY A 103 2.57 -11.76 -17.70
C GLY A 103 1.16 -11.85 -18.23
N VAL A 104 0.99 -12.71 -19.22
CA VAL A 104 -0.28 -12.97 -19.91
C VAL A 104 -0.66 -14.44 -19.74
N ILE A 105 -1.90 -14.69 -19.38
CA ILE A 105 -2.55 -15.99 -19.38
C ILE A 105 -3.48 -16.00 -20.58
N ASP A 106 -3.36 -16.98 -21.46
CA ASP A 106 -4.22 -17.10 -22.65
C ASP A 106 -5.63 -17.64 -22.32
N GLU A 107 -6.48 -17.71 -23.32
CA GLU A 107 -7.88 -18.16 -23.17
C GLU A 107 -8.03 -19.61 -22.67
N GLN A 108 -6.99 -20.43 -22.81
CA GLN A 108 -6.92 -21.79 -22.29
C GLN A 108 -6.43 -21.85 -20.84
N GLY A 109 -6.05 -20.73 -20.23
CA GLY A 109 -5.49 -20.67 -18.89
C GLY A 109 -3.99 -20.95 -18.83
N ILE A 110 -3.31 -20.97 -19.98
CA ILE A 110 -1.87 -21.20 -20.02
C ILE A 110 -1.12 -19.87 -19.87
N TYR A 111 -0.15 -19.84 -18.95
CA TYR A 111 0.74 -18.70 -18.77
C TYR A 111 1.67 -18.57 -19.98
N ALA A 112 1.27 -17.74 -20.95
CA ALA A 112 1.88 -17.66 -22.28
C ALA A 112 3.12 -16.76 -22.32
N PHE A 113 3.08 -15.63 -21.61
CA PHE A 113 4.14 -14.61 -21.61
C PHE A 113 4.46 -14.16 -20.18
N SER A 114 5.73 -13.84 -19.92
CA SER A 114 6.21 -13.32 -18.63
C SER A 114 7.43 -12.43 -18.81
N ASN A 115 7.64 -11.51 -17.86
CA ASN A 115 8.91 -10.77 -17.75
C ASN A 115 10.04 -11.59 -17.10
N LEU A 116 9.75 -12.79 -16.60
CA LEU A 116 10.76 -13.67 -15.98
C LEU A 116 11.57 -14.39 -17.07
N ASP A 117 12.91 -14.35 -16.97
CA ASP A 117 13.80 -14.92 -17.97
C ASP A 117 13.66 -16.44 -18.16
N ASN A 118 13.31 -17.16 -17.09
CA ASN A 118 13.12 -18.62 -17.07
C ASN A 118 11.64 -19.00 -17.10
N HIS A 119 10.83 -18.28 -17.84
CA HIS A 119 9.42 -18.55 -17.97
C HIS A 119 9.17 -19.96 -18.54
N LYS A 120 8.44 -20.78 -17.80
CA LYS A 120 7.91 -22.05 -18.30
C LYS A 120 6.41 -21.89 -18.51
N LYS A 121 5.92 -22.39 -19.64
CA LYS A 121 4.48 -22.53 -19.83
C LYS A 121 3.90 -23.36 -18.69
N MET A 122 2.85 -22.85 -18.04
CA MET A 122 2.18 -23.58 -16.95
C MET A 122 0.69 -23.29 -17.02
N ASP A 123 -0.07 -24.27 -16.56
CA ASP A 123 -1.50 -24.16 -16.44
C ASP A 123 -1.88 -23.38 -15.19
N LEU A 124 -2.67 -22.34 -15.36
CA LEU A 124 -3.24 -21.47 -14.33
C LEU A 124 -4.78 -21.44 -14.42
N SER A 125 -5.40 -22.30 -15.22
CA SER A 125 -6.85 -22.34 -15.44
C SER A 125 -7.64 -22.63 -14.15
N ASP A 126 -7.01 -23.28 -13.18
CA ASP A 126 -7.58 -23.57 -11.86
C ASP A 126 -7.56 -22.36 -10.90
N ARG A 127 -6.84 -21.30 -11.25
CA ARG A 127 -6.60 -20.18 -10.34
C ARG A 127 -7.78 -19.20 -10.32
N GLU A 128 -8.09 -18.67 -9.12
CA GLU A 128 -9.18 -17.72 -8.90
C GLU A 128 -9.12 -16.51 -9.83
N HIS A 129 -7.93 -15.91 -9.96
CA HIS A 129 -7.72 -14.73 -10.78
C HIS A 129 -7.85 -14.95 -12.30
N PHE A 130 -7.89 -16.22 -12.77
CA PHE A 130 -8.26 -16.56 -14.14
C PHE A 130 -9.77 -16.83 -14.24
N LYS A 131 -10.29 -17.73 -13.39
CA LYS A 131 -11.70 -18.14 -13.41
C LYS A 131 -12.67 -16.98 -13.31
N ILE A 132 -12.37 -16.03 -12.43
CA ILE A 132 -13.26 -14.88 -12.20
C ILE A 132 -13.49 -14.05 -13.47
N HIS A 133 -12.48 -13.91 -14.31
CA HIS A 133 -12.60 -13.22 -15.59
C HIS A 133 -13.34 -14.06 -16.64
N GLN A 134 -13.12 -15.37 -16.64
CA GLN A 134 -13.83 -16.31 -17.50
C GLN A 134 -15.32 -16.36 -17.15
N GLU A 135 -15.68 -16.26 -15.89
CA GLU A 135 -17.05 -16.25 -15.37
C GLU A 135 -17.76 -14.90 -15.53
N GLY A 136 -17.10 -13.90 -16.10
CA GLY A 136 -17.72 -12.61 -16.43
C GLY A 136 -17.70 -11.58 -15.30
N TYR A 137 -16.60 -11.52 -14.53
CA TYR A 137 -16.40 -10.48 -13.50
C TYR A 137 -16.65 -9.07 -14.06
N PRO A 138 -17.54 -8.27 -13.44
CA PRO A 138 -18.04 -7.03 -14.05
C PRO A 138 -17.04 -5.86 -13.96
N TYR A 139 -16.01 -5.96 -13.12
CA TYR A 139 -15.04 -4.86 -12.94
C TYR A 139 -13.81 -5.07 -13.81
N PRO A 140 -13.18 -3.96 -14.26
CA PRO A 140 -12.04 -4.05 -15.16
C PRO A 140 -10.75 -4.55 -14.50
N LEU A 141 -10.64 -4.50 -13.17
CA LEU A 141 -9.49 -4.90 -12.38
C LEU A 141 -9.92 -5.84 -11.26
N PHE A 142 -9.26 -6.98 -11.14
CA PHE A 142 -9.43 -7.89 -10.03
C PHE A 142 -8.16 -7.95 -9.18
N ILE A 143 -8.33 -7.99 -7.86
CA ILE A 143 -7.25 -8.13 -6.87
C ILE A 143 -7.56 -9.34 -6.00
N SER A 144 -6.70 -10.35 -6.04
CA SER A 144 -6.88 -11.57 -5.28
C SER A 144 -6.52 -11.40 -3.79
N LYS A 145 -6.88 -12.38 -2.98
CA LYS A 145 -6.23 -12.61 -1.68
C LYS A 145 -4.74 -12.92 -1.89
N PRO A 146 -3.91 -12.80 -0.84
CA PRO A 146 -2.53 -13.28 -0.91
C PRO A 146 -2.48 -14.76 -1.28
N VAL A 147 -1.71 -15.10 -2.32
CA VAL A 147 -1.54 -16.47 -2.79
C VAL A 147 -0.06 -16.74 -3.07
N LEU A 148 0.34 -18.00 -2.94
CA LEU A 148 1.65 -18.46 -3.41
C LEU A 148 1.63 -18.50 -4.94
N GLY A 149 2.41 -17.65 -5.58
CA GLY A 149 2.54 -17.57 -7.04
C GLY A 149 3.17 -18.86 -7.58
N ARG A 150 2.47 -19.56 -8.50
CA ARG A 150 2.97 -20.82 -9.10
C ARG A 150 4.24 -20.59 -9.92
N ALA A 151 4.32 -19.45 -10.61
CA ALA A 151 5.46 -19.08 -11.44
C ALA A 151 6.61 -18.45 -10.65
N SER A 152 6.32 -17.58 -9.68
CA SER A 152 7.34 -16.84 -8.93
C SER A 152 7.83 -17.57 -7.67
N GLY A 153 7.05 -18.50 -7.14
CA GLY A 153 7.30 -19.13 -5.84
C GLY A 153 7.18 -18.16 -4.65
N LYS A 154 6.62 -16.99 -4.83
CA LYS A 154 6.50 -15.95 -3.80
C LYS A 154 5.06 -15.68 -3.43
N TRP A 155 4.82 -15.36 -2.16
CA TRP A 155 3.54 -14.84 -1.71
C TRP A 155 3.30 -13.45 -2.28
N SER A 156 2.16 -13.25 -2.93
CA SER A 156 1.79 -11.99 -3.57
C SER A 156 0.28 -11.88 -3.79
N PHE A 157 -0.20 -10.66 -3.94
CA PHE A 157 -1.51 -10.39 -4.52
C PHE A 157 -1.41 -10.52 -6.05
N GLN A 158 -2.41 -11.15 -6.65
CA GLN A 158 -2.56 -11.17 -8.11
C GLN A 158 -3.47 -10.01 -8.49
N ILE A 159 -2.96 -9.11 -9.31
CA ILE A 159 -3.71 -7.98 -9.87
C ILE A 159 -3.89 -8.29 -11.35
N THR A 160 -5.12 -8.45 -11.80
CA THR A 160 -5.39 -8.96 -13.15
C THR A 160 -6.46 -8.15 -13.87
N ARG A 161 -6.35 -8.13 -15.20
CA ARG A 161 -7.34 -7.59 -16.14
C ARG A 161 -7.71 -8.63 -17.16
N LYS A 162 -9.01 -8.70 -17.48
CA LYS A 162 -9.53 -9.53 -18.57
C LYS A 162 -8.94 -9.06 -19.90
N LEU A 163 -8.51 -10.02 -20.71
CA LEU A 163 -8.23 -9.82 -22.13
C LEU A 163 -9.46 -10.14 -22.96
N GLU A 164 -9.65 -9.43 -24.06
CA GLU A 164 -10.83 -9.54 -24.91
C GLU A 164 -10.44 -9.65 -26.37
N LYS A 165 -11.22 -10.44 -27.11
CA LYS A 165 -11.18 -10.50 -28.57
C LYS A 165 -11.87 -9.25 -29.16
N PRO A 166 -11.71 -8.98 -30.46
CA PRO A 166 -12.38 -7.85 -31.11
C PRO A 166 -13.91 -7.85 -31.00
N ASP A 167 -14.52 -9.01 -30.80
CA ASP A 167 -15.95 -9.18 -30.58
C ASP A 167 -16.39 -9.04 -29.11
N GLY A 168 -15.45 -8.74 -28.19
CA GLY A 168 -15.68 -8.60 -26.77
C GLY A 168 -15.69 -9.92 -25.98
N SER A 169 -15.52 -11.06 -26.62
CA SER A 169 -15.46 -12.35 -25.94
C SER A 169 -14.14 -12.50 -25.17
N PHE A 170 -14.15 -13.42 -24.18
CA PHE A 170 -12.99 -13.70 -23.33
C PHE A 170 -11.80 -14.22 -24.14
N ASN A 171 -10.61 -13.70 -23.83
CA ASN A 171 -9.33 -14.03 -24.49
C ASN A 171 -8.19 -14.34 -23.51
N GLY A 172 -8.48 -14.36 -22.20
CA GLY A 172 -7.49 -14.61 -21.17
C GLY A 172 -7.57 -13.64 -19.99
#